data_f0fcd306df437cbdb4c6a8e8b85df81b
#
_entry.id   f0fcd306df437cbdb4c6a8e8b85df81b
#
_cell.length_a   1.000
_cell.length_b   1.000
_cell.length_c   1.000
_cell.angle_alpha   90.00
_cell.angle_beta   90.00
_cell.angle_gamma   90.00
#
_symmetry.space_group_name_H-M   'P 1'
#
loop_
_entity.id
_entity.type
_entity.pdbx_description
1 polymer ?
#
loop_
_entity_poly.entity_id
_entity_poly.type
_entity_poly.pdbx_seq_one_letter_code
_entity_poly.pdbx_strand_id
1 'polypeptide(L)'
;MATTAISNIVVPTLFSPYVVERSTTLSNILSSGMVQRTPAFDEMAGAKGKTFEMPYFNDLSGDAEVLADGTALTINNISAEQETAVKFMRGKAWGATDLAAAVSGEDIMASIGDMVAGYWARSVQTTLMNILGGLFHDSAGTLYSTHVNDQTATDITSSLVVDTMQKLGDNASGLSTIICHSAVYAALQKASLISFVRDADNNIMFSTYLGKRLIVDDGCATSGSGSSVEYRTYIVGDGAFAYGVGSIDNATEVDRDTLKGEDILINRQHFILHPRGLKFAGAVAGASPTDGEVGAGADWTKVWDDQNIKMVCLIAGV
;
A
#
# COMPACT_ATOMS: atom_id res chain seq x y z
N MET A 1 12.41 2.58 -28.28
CA MET A 1 12.33 1.68 -27.11
C MET A 1 13.71 1.54 -26.52
N ALA A 2 13.84 1.64 -25.20
CA ALA A 2 15.11 1.47 -24.52
C ALA A 2 15.25 -0.02 -24.17
N THR A 3 16.13 -0.72 -24.87
CA THR A 3 16.50 -2.11 -24.60
C THR A 3 17.90 -2.14 -23.98
N THR A 4 18.25 -3.21 -23.28
CA THR A 4 19.59 -3.39 -22.73
C THR A 4 20.56 -3.54 -23.88
N ALA A 5 21.39 -2.53 -24.11
CA ALA A 5 22.42 -2.49 -25.16
C ALA A 5 23.81 -2.76 -24.56
N ILE A 6 24.82 -2.95 -25.42
CA ILE A 6 26.22 -3.20 -24.99
C ILE A 6 26.73 -2.08 -24.06
N SER A 7 26.29 -0.83 -24.27
CA SER A 7 26.65 0.31 -23.41
C SER A 7 26.16 0.20 -21.97
N ASN A 8 25.18 -0.66 -21.72
CA ASN A 8 24.56 -0.86 -20.40
C ASN A 8 25.17 -2.08 -19.67
N ILE A 9 26.14 -2.76 -20.29
CA ILE A 9 26.72 -3.99 -19.78
C ILE A 9 28.23 -3.77 -19.55
N VAL A 10 28.67 -4.18 -18.39
CA VAL A 10 30.10 -4.27 -18.07
C VAL A 10 30.67 -5.55 -18.68
N VAL A 11 31.60 -5.42 -19.61
CA VAL A 11 32.31 -6.56 -20.18
C VAL A 11 33.43 -6.96 -19.23
N PRO A 12 33.35 -8.12 -18.55
CA PRO A 12 34.38 -8.54 -17.62
C PRO A 12 35.64 -8.94 -18.40
N THR A 13 36.78 -8.51 -17.92
CA THR A 13 38.11 -8.92 -18.46
C THR A 13 38.48 -10.35 -18.10
N LEU A 14 37.85 -10.90 -17.06
CA LEU A 14 37.93 -12.30 -16.64
C LEU A 14 36.50 -12.85 -16.58
N PHE A 15 36.31 -14.12 -16.92
CA PHE A 15 35.04 -14.79 -16.87
C PHE A 15 34.57 -14.90 -15.42
N SER A 16 33.76 -13.94 -14.97
CA SER A 16 33.17 -13.87 -13.64
C SER A 16 31.66 -13.75 -13.80
N PRO A 17 30.84 -14.58 -13.14
CA PRO A 17 29.40 -14.48 -13.23
C PRO A 17 28.91 -13.13 -12.72
N TYR A 18 27.90 -12.56 -13.37
CA TYR A 18 27.24 -11.34 -12.91
C TYR A 18 26.53 -11.58 -11.58
N VAL A 19 26.79 -10.72 -10.61
CA VAL A 19 26.04 -10.70 -9.35
C VAL A 19 24.84 -9.80 -9.55
N VAL A 20 23.64 -10.32 -9.28
CA VAL A 20 22.41 -9.53 -9.35
C VAL A 20 22.32 -8.62 -8.12
N GLU A 21 22.39 -7.31 -8.32
CA GLU A 21 22.06 -6.35 -7.27
C GLU A 21 20.55 -6.38 -7.05
N ARG A 22 20.15 -6.94 -5.92
CA ARG A 22 18.74 -6.96 -5.51
C ARG A 22 18.43 -5.71 -4.69
N SER A 23 17.30 -5.08 -4.98
CA SER A 23 16.80 -4.00 -4.15
C SER A 23 16.59 -4.50 -2.71
N THR A 24 17.11 -3.77 -1.75
CA THR A 24 16.90 -4.03 -0.32
C THR A 24 15.48 -3.70 0.14
N THR A 25 14.71 -2.98 -0.69
CA THR A 25 13.32 -2.66 -0.41
C THR A 25 12.49 -3.94 -0.50
N LEU A 26 12.13 -4.47 0.66
CA LEU A 26 11.33 -5.69 0.78
C LEU A 26 9.86 -5.33 0.91
N SER A 27 9.00 -6.11 0.25
CA SER A 27 7.55 -5.97 0.34
C SER A 27 6.99 -6.56 1.65
N ASN A 28 7.45 -6.06 2.79
CA ASN A 28 7.01 -6.54 4.10
C ASN A 28 5.57 -6.10 4.44
N ILE A 29 5.08 -5.05 3.79
CA ILE A 29 3.76 -4.48 4.03
C ILE A 29 2.65 -5.43 3.57
N LEU A 30 2.79 -6.03 2.38
CA LEU A 30 1.81 -6.97 1.84
C LEU A 30 1.67 -8.25 2.70
N SER A 31 2.71 -8.62 3.43
CA SER A 31 2.72 -9.80 4.32
C SER A 31 2.30 -9.50 5.76
N SER A 32 1.94 -8.26 6.07
CA SER A 32 1.67 -7.82 7.46
C SER A 32 0.29 -8.19 8.00
N GLY A 33 -0.65 -8.58 7.12
CA GLY A 33 -2.06 -8.80 7.47
C GLY A 33 -2.96 -7.57 7.26
N MET A 34 -2.40 -6.37 7.14
CA MET A 34 -3.19 -5.15 6.87
C MET A 34 -3.85 -5.18 5.48
N VAL A 35 -3.23 -5.88 4.53
CA VAL A 35 -3.74 -6.10 3.18
C VAL A 35 -4.31 -7.50 3.10
N GLN A 36 -5.62 -7.59 2.92
CA GLN A 36 -6.33 -8.85 2.85
C GLN A 36 -6.77 -9.15 1.42
N ARG A 37 -6.28 -10.28 0.89
CA ARG A 37 -6.74 -10.80 -0.40
C ARG A 37 -8.01 -11.60 -0.22
N THR A 38 -9.02 -11.33 -1.04
CA THR A 38 -10.27 -12.09 -1.05
C THR A 38 -10.66 -12.51 -2.46
N PRO A 39 -11.26 -13.69 -2.66
CA PRO A 39 -11.67 -14.16 -3.99
C PRO A 39 -12.62 -13.20 -4.72
N ALA A 40 -13.48 -12.50 -3.99
CA ALA A 40 -14.39 -11.50 -4.57
C ALA A 40 -13.62 -10.34 -5.24
N PHE A 41 -12.53 -9.87 -4.62
CA PHE A 41 -11.69 -8.83 -5.22
C PHE A 41 -10.84 -9.35 -6.38
N ASP A 42 -10.46 -10.64 -6.37
CA ASP A 42 -9.78 -11.28 -7.52
C ASP A 42 -10.72 -11.32 -8.74
N GLU A 43 -11.98 -11.69 -8.53
CA GLU A 43 -13.01 -11.71 -9.58
C GLU A 43 -13.25 -10.29 -10.13
N MET A 44 -13.44 -9.28 -9.26
CA MET A 44 -13.58 -7.89 -9.66
C MET A 44 -12.36 -7.38 -10.45
N ALA A 45 -11.14 -7.74 -10.03
CA ALA A 45 -9.92 -7.35 -10.72
C ALA A 45 -9.83 -7.99 -12.12
N GLY A 46 -10.38 -9.18 -12.33
CA GLY A 46 -10.50 -9.86 -13.62
C GLY A 46 -11.64 -9.32 -14.49
N ALA A 47 -12.71 -8.77 -13.90
CA ALA A 47 -13.89 -8.30 -14.60
C ALA A 47 -13.61 -7.10 -15.51
N LYS A 48 -14.50 -6.85 -16.46
CA LYS A 48 -14.45 -5.66 -17.34
C LYS A 48 -14.93 -4.44 -16.56
N GLY A 49 -14.25 -3.31 -16.69
CA GLY A 49 -14.60 -2.05 -16.03
C GLY A 49 -13.39 -1.37 -15.42
N LYS A 50 -13.53 -0.08 -15.07
CA LYS A 50 -12.51 0.72 -14.40
C LYS A 50 -12.76 0.84 -12.90
N THR A 51 -14.02 0.94 -12.53
CA THR A 51 -14.50 1.13 -11.16
C THR A 51 -15.52 0.06 -10.81
N PHE A 52 -15.56 -0.35 -9.56
CA PHE A 52 -16.47 -1.36 -9.05
C PHE A 52 -17.19 -0.82 -7.83
N GLU A 53 -18.51 -0.89 -7.85
CA GLU A 53 -19.37 -0.46 -6.77
C GLU A 53 -19.68 -1.64 -5.86
N MET A 54 -19.50 -1.44 -4.56
CA MET A 54 -19.75 -2.45 -3.52
C MET A 54 -20.81 -1.90 -2.58
N PRO A 55 -22.10 -2.23 -2.81
CA PRO A 55 -23.17 -1.77 -1.95
C PRO A 55 -23.11 -2.47 -0.59
N TYR A 56 -23.42 -1.74 0.48
CA TYR A 56 -23.57 -2.27 1.83
C TYR A 56 -24.75 -1.58 2.53
N PHE A 57 -25.28 -2.21 3.57
CA PHE A 57 -26.31 -1.61 4.42
C PHE A 57 -25.63 -0.94 5.62
N ASN A 58 -26.11 0.25 5.95
CA ASN A 58 -25.74 0.92 7.19
C ASN A 58 -26.34 0.18 8.38
N ASP A 59 -25.69 0.28 9.53
CA ASP A 59 -26.22 -0.30 10.77
C ASP A 59 -27.51 0.38 11.19
N LEU A 60 -28.31 -0.32 12.00
CA LEU A 60 -29.54 0.20 12.57
C LEU A 60 -29.18 1.25 13.63
N SER A 61 -29.72 2.44 13.48
CA SER A 61 -29.50 3.57 14.40
C SER A 61 -30.81 4.02 15.03
N GLY A 62 -30.70 4.72 16.17
CA GLY A 62 -31.82 5.26 16.94
C GLY A 62 -31.93 4.64 18.32
N ASP A 63 -32.50 5.39 19.24
CA ASP A 63 -32.72 4.96 20.60
C ASP A 63 -33.95 4.03 20.70
N ALA A 64 -33.94 3.11 21.64
CA ALA A 64 -35.07 2.26 21.92
C ALA A 64 -36.22 3.10 22.49
N GLU A 65 -37.41 2.96 21.92
CA GLU A 65 -38.59 3.64 22.39
C GLU A 65 -39.19 2.95 23.63
N VAL A 66 -39.64 3.76 24.60
CA VAL A 66 -40.34 3.25 25.75
C VAL A 66 -41.79 2.92 25.34
N LEU A 67 -42.18 1.66 25.56
CA LEU A 67 -43.54 1.22 25.23
C LEU A 67 -44.58 1.94 26.10
N ALA A 68 -45.59 2.50 25.44
CA ALA A 68 -46.74 3.10 26.10
C ALA A 68 -48.06 2.51 25.51
N ASP A 69 -49.03 2.33 26.36
CA ASP A 69 -50.32 1.79 25.92
C ASP A 69 -51.00 2.72 24.92
N GLY A 70 -51.42 2.17 23.78
CA GLY A 70 -52.06 2.91 22.70
C GLY A 70 -51.13 3.75 21.80
N THR A 71 -49.79 3.71 22.00
CA THR A 71 -48.82 4.40 21.16
C THR A 71 -48.15 3.41 20.24
N ALA A 72 -48.18 3.70 18.94
CA ALA A 72 -47.47 2.89 17.94
C ALA A 72 -45.97 3.24 17.94
N LEU A 73 -45.12 2.22 17.79
CA LEU A 73 -43.68 2.41 17.60
C LEU A 73 -43.38 3.11 16.26
N THR A 74 -42.29 3.87 16.24
CA THR A 74 -41.80 4.52 15.03
C THR A 74 -41.12 3.49 14.12
N ILE A 75 -41.50 3.47 12.84
CA ILE A 75 -40.88 2.59 11.85
C ILE A 75 -39.69 3.28 11.28
N ASN A 76 -38.51 2.74 11.53
CA ASN A 76 -37.24 3.23 10.95
C ASN A 76 -36.87 2.42 9.70
N ASN A 77 -36.21 3.09 8.74
CA ASN A 77 -35.76 2.47 7.51
C ASN A 77 -34.27 2.16 7.61
N ILE A 78 -33.85 1.06 6.98
CA ILE A 78 -32.46 0.79 6.72
C ILE A 78 -32.02 1.55 5.47
N SER A 79 -30.87 2.21 5.53
CA SER A 79 -30.23 2.86 4.38
C SER A 79 -29.11 1.99 3.83
N ALA A 80 -28.88 2.10 2.52
CA ALA A 80 -27.76 1.46 1.86
C ALA A 80 -26.85 2.53 1.25
N GLU A 81 -25.57 2.31 1.36
CA GLU A 81 -24.53 3.12 0.73
C GLU A 81 -23.60 2.23 -0.10
N GLN A 82 -22.62 2.81 -0.77
CA GLN A 82 -21.70 2.05 -1.60
C GLN A 82 -20.26 2.55 -1.46
N GLU A 83 -19.33 1.61 -1.40
CA GLU A 83 -17.92 1.85 -1.63
C GLU A 83 -17.64 1.76 -3.14
N THR A 84 -16.66 2.50 -3.62
CA THR A 84 -16.21 2.42 -5.01
C THR A 84 -14.72 2.13 -5.05
N ALA A 85 -14.38 0.95 -5.53
CA ALA A 85 -13.01 0.53 -5.75
C ALA A 85 -12.57 0.84 -7.18
N VAL A 86 -11.27 1.08 -7.36
CA VAL A 86 -10.64 1.37 -8.65
C VAL A 86 -9.70 0.24 -9.04
N LYS A 87 -9.72 -0.12 -10.31
CA LYS A 87 -8.85 -1.14 -10.88
C LYS A 87 -7.57 -0.53 -11.43
N PHE A 88 -6.45 -1.09 -11.01
CA PHE A 88 -5.14 -0.77 -11.53
C PHE A 88 -4.78 -1.71 -12.66
N MET A 89 -4.49 -1.14 -13.83
CA MET A 89 -3.99 -1.86 -14.99
C MET A 89 -2.59 -1.34 -15.28
N ARG A 90 -1.59 -2.16 -15.04
CA ARG A 90 -0.18 -1.80 -15.16
C ARG A 90 0.51 -2.76 -16.12
N GLY A 91 1.48 -2.26 -16.87
CA GLY A 91 2.31 -3.06 -17.73
C GLY A 91 3.73 -2.52 -17.80
N LYS A 92 4.70 -3.41 -17.97
CA LYS A 92 6.10 -3.08 -18.17
C LYS A 92 6.71 -4.04 -19.17
N ALA A 93 7.63 -3.54 -19.98
CA ALA A 93 8.41 -4.33 -20.91
C ALA A 93 9.91 -4.14 -20.63
N TRP A 94 10.66 -5.22 -20.77
CA TRP A 94 12.12 -5.25 -20.67
C TRP A 94 12.65 -5.97 -21.90
N GLY A 95 13.80 -5.57 -22.40
CA GLY A 95 14.41 -6.18 -23.55
C GLY A 95 15.92 -6.31 -23.43
N ALA A 96 16.47 -7.28 -24.11
CA ALA A 96 17.91 -7.50 -24.25
C ALA A 96 18.25 -7.82 -25.69
N THR A 97 19.41 -7.36 -26.15
CA THR A 97 19.92 -7.70 -27.49
C THR A 97 20.77 -8.96 -27.44
N ASP A 98 20.71 -9.76 -28.52
CA ASP A 98 21.55 -10.97 -28.68
C ASP A 98 23.04 -10.63 -28.53
N LEU A 99 23.44 -9.49 -29.09
CA LEU A 99 24.83 -9.06 -29.03
C LEU A 99 25.28 -8.73 -27.60
N ALA A 100 24.39 -8.13 -26.79
CA ALA A 100 24.66 -7.89 -25.38
C ALA A 100 24.81 -9.22 -24.59
N ALA A 101 23.96 -10.20 -24.85
CA ALA A 101 24.05 -11.53 -24.25
C ALA A 101 25.36 -12.24 -24.67
N ALA A 102 25.72 -12.17 -25.95
CA ALA A 102 26.95 -12.78 -26.45
C ALA A 102 28.24 -12.15 -25.85
N VAL A 103 28.23 -10.83 -25.61
CA VAL A 103 29.39 -10.12 -25.04
C VAL A 103 29.46 -10.31 -23.52
N SER A 104 28.32 -10.36 -22.82
CA SER A 104 28.30 -10.61 -21.36
C SER A 104 28.62 -12.04 -20.98
N GLY A 105 28.27 -13.01 -21.86
CA GLY A 105 28.39 -14.42 -21.59
C GLY A 105 27.31 -14.98 -20.67
N GLU A 106 26.27 -14.18 -20.34
CA GLU A 106 25.18 -14.52 -19.42
C GLU A 106 23.82 -14.42 -20.11
N ASP A 107 22.86 -15.20 -19.64
CA ASP A 107 21.46 -15.12 -20.06
C ASP A 107 20.74 -13.95 -19.39
N ILE A 108 20.74 -12.79 -20.07
CA ILE A 108 20.15 -11.57 -19.57
C ILE A 108 18.62 -11.73 -19.44
N MET A 109 17.96 -12.45 -20.35
CA MET A 109 16.49 -12.63 -20.30
C MET A 109 16.07 -13.49 -19.13
N ALA A 110 16.83 -14.56 -18.79
CA ALA A 110 16.57 -15.34 -17.58
C ALA A 110 16.72 -14.48 -16.32
N SER A 111 17.75 -13.66 -16.24
CA SER A 111 17.98 -12.72 -15.12
C SER A 111 16.84 -11.71 -14.98
N ILE A 112 16.31 -11.17 -16.09
CA ILE A 112 15.12 -10.29 -16.10
C ILE A 112 13.91 -11.05 -15.55
N GLY A 113 13.67 -12.29 -16.00
CA GLY A 113 12.56 -13.13 -15.55
C GLY A 113 12.55 -13.31 -14.02
N ASP A 114 13.71 -13.57 -13.43
CA ASP A 114 13.87 -13.74 -11.98
C ASP A 114 13.55 -12.48 -11.17
N MET A 115 13.75 -11.30 -11.76
CA MET A 115 13.54 -10.02 -11.08
C MET A 115 12.10 -9.47 -11.21
N VAL A 116 11.31 -9.96 -12.16
CA VAL A 116 9.96 -9.42 -12.46
C VAL A 116 9.03 -9.50 -11.26
N ALA A 117 9.01 -10.62 -10.52
CA ALA A 117 8.16 -10.78 -9.35
C ALA A 117 8.47 -9.73 -8.26
N GLY A 118 9.76 -9.50 -7.99
CA GLY A 118 10.19 -8.48 -7.04
C GLY A 118 9.85 -7.05 -7.51
N TYR A 119 9.91 -6.77 -8.80
CA TYR A 119 9.49 -5.50 -9.37
C TYR A 119 8.01 -5.21 -9.07
N TRP A 120 7.12 -6.17 -9.34
CA TRP A 120 5.70 -5.99 -9.11
C TRP A 120 5.34 -5.85 -7.63
N ALA A 121 5.98 -6.62 -6.76
CA ALA A 121 5.78 -6.48 -5.32
C ALA A 121 6.10 -5.06 -4.84
N ARG A 122 7.22 -4.48 -5.28
CA ARG A 122 7.58 -3.09 -4.97
C ARG A 122 6.62 -2.08 -5.59
N SER A 123 6.16 -2.31 -6.83
CA SER A 123 5.21 -1.43 -7.49
C SER A 123 3.87 -1.34 -6.74
N VAL A 124 3.33 -2.48 -6.30
CA VAL A 124 2.10 -2.51 -5.49
C VAL A 124 2.31 -1.82 -4.14
N GLN A 125 3.45 -2.03 -3.49
CA GLN A 125 3.79 -1.34 -2.24
C GLN A 125 3.87 0.18 -2.43
N THR A 126 4.50 0.65 -3.50
CA THR A 126 4.55 2.09 -3.82
C THR A 126 3.15 2.67 -4.01
N THR A 127 2.28 1.98 -4.75
CA THR A 127 0.89 2.41 -4.93
C THR A 127 0.15 2.48 -3.58
N LEU A 128 0.36 1.51 -2.68
CA LEU A 128 -0.24 1.51 -1.34
C LEU A 128 0.24 2.70 -0.51
N MET A 129 1.55 2.99 -0.52
CA MET A 129 2.11 4.13 0.20
C MET A 129 1.61 5.47 -0.36
N ASN A 130 1.40 5.57 -1.68
CA ASN A 130 0.80 6.76 -2.30
C ASN A 130 -0.67 6.94 -1.87
N ILE A 131 -1.45 5.86 -1.80
CA ILE A 131 -2.83 5.92 -1.28
C ILE A 131 -2.82 6.39 0.18
N LEU A 132 -2.01 5.79 1.05
CA LEU A 132 -1.88 6.22 2.45
C LEU A 132 -1.45 7.68 2.54
N GLY A 133 -0.45 8.08 1.76
CA GLY A 133 0.01 9.48 1.71
C GLY A 133 -1.11 10.46 1.36
N GLY A 134 -1.96 10.10 0.40
CA GLY A 134 -3.10 10.91 -0.03
C GLY A 134 -4.23 10.97 1.01
N LEU A 135 -4.61 9.83 1.59
CA LEU A 135 -5.70 9.77 2.57
C LEU A 135 -5.43 10.63 3.81
N PHE A 136 -4.17 10.70 4.23
CA PHE A 136 -3.73 11.47 5.40
C PHE A 136 -2.98 12.76 5.04
N HIS A 137 -3.16 13.24 3.79
CA HIS A 137 -2.53 14.49 3.36
C HIS A 137 -3.12 15.69 4.11
N ASP A 138 -2.27 16.68 4.42
CA ASP A 138 -2.66 17.90 5.12
C ASP A 138 -3.87 18.55 4.45
N SER A 139 -4.87 18.90 5.21
CA SER A 139 -6.12 19.59 4.83
C SER A 139 -6.88 19.03 3.62
N ALA A 140 -6.23 18.36 2.69
CA ALA A 140 -6.84 17.76 1.49
C ALA A 140 -7.19 16.28 1.67
N GLY A 141 -6.59 15.59 2.66
CA GLY A 141 -6.86 14.19 2.94
C GLY A 141 -8.22 13.99 3.61
N THR A 142 -9.01 13.04 3.12
CA THR A 142 -10.36 12.80 3.66
C THR A 142 -10.36 12.32 5.11
N LEU A 143 -9.27 11.73 5.57
CA LEU A 143 -9.09 11.25 6.96
C LEU A 143 -8.32 12.23 7.85
N TYR A 144 -7.85 13.37 7.32
CA TYR A 144 -7.01 14.29 8.08
C TYR A 144 -7.67 14.81 9.36
N SER A 145 -8.91 15.25 9.28
CA SER A 145 -9.61 15.88 10.42
C SER A 145 -9.95 14.90 11.55
N THR A 146 -10.15 13.63 11.25
CA THR A 146 -10.67 12.63 12.21
C THR A 146 -9.63 11.61 12.66
N HIS A 147 -8.70 11.24 11.78
CA HIS A 147 -7.77 10.13 11.99
C HIS A 147 -6.31 10.56 12.08
N VAL A 148 -5.99 11.84 11.88
CA VAL A 148 -4.61 12.33 12.01
C VAL A 148 -4.40 13.00 13.36
N ASN A 149 -3.33 12.63 14.04
CA ASN A 149 -2.79 13.38 15.17
C ASN A 149 -1.60 14.18 14.67
N ASP A 150 -1.84 15.46 14.42
CA ASP A 150 -0.81 16.36 13.92
C ASP A 150 -0.09 17.01 15.11
N GLN A 151 1.18 16.64 15.28
CA GLN A 151 2.07 17.14 16.32
C GLN A 151 3.34 17.70 15.68
N THR A 152 3.11 18.57 14.71
CA THR A 152 4.16 19.35 14.03
C THR A 152 5.13 19.97 15.04
N ALA A 153 6.41 19.87 14.80
CA ALA A 153 7.51 20.35 15.66
C ALA A 153 7.64 19.64 17.03
N THR A 154 7.01 18.49 17.23
CA THR A 154 7.18 17.66 18.41
C THR A 154 7.78 16.31 18.03
N ASP A 155 8.81 15.85 18.74
CA ASP A 155 9.41 14.54 18.52
C ASP A 155 8.44 13.43 18.91
N ILE A 156 8.55 12.30 18.24
CA ILE A 156 7.70 11.14 18.51
C ILE A 156 7.91 10.60 19.92
N THR A 157 6.81 10.40 20.63
CA THR A 157 6.79 9.81 21.98
C THR A 157 5.77 8.68 22.07
N SER A 158 5.89 7.83 23.10
CA SER A 158 4.92 6.75 23.34
C SER A 158 3.51 7.28 23.63
N SER A 159 3.40 8.42 24.33
CA SER A 159 2.09 9.04 24.60
C SER A 159 1.41 9.48 23.31
N LEU A 160 2.13 10.13 22.38
CA LEU A 160 1.55 10.58 21.12
C LEU A 160 1.04 9.41 20.27
N VAL A 161 1.74 8.27 20.30
CA VAL A 161 1.27 7.06 19.59
C VAL A 161 -0.01 6.52 20.22
N VAL A 162 -0.09 6.48 21.56
CA VAL A 162 -1.30 6.06 22.27
C VAL A 162 -2.46 7.02 21.99
N ASP A 163 -2.24 8.34 22.06
CA ASP A 163 -3.24 9.36 21.78
C ASP A 163 -3.73 9.27 20.32
N THR A 164 -2.84 8.91 19.39
CA THR A 164 -3.22 8.69 17.99
C THR A 164 -4.12 7.46 17.85
N MET A 165 -3.79 6.36 18.52
CA MET A 165 -4.65 5.17 18.51
C MET A 165 -6.02 5.43 19.13
N GLN A 166 -6.07 6.27 20.17
CA GLN A 166 -7.31 6.63 20.87
C GLN A 166 -8.30 7.42 20.00
N LYS A 167 -7.87 7.96 18.83
CA LYS A 167 -8.80 8.58 17.88
C LYS A 167 -9.89 7.64 17.36
N LEU A 168 -9.64 6.33 17.36
CA LEU A 168 -10.66 5.31 17.04
C LEU A 168 -11.54 4.90 18.24
N GLY A 169 -11.37 5.54 19.40
CA GLY A 169 -12.15 5.21 20.58
C GLY A 169 -12.04 3.72 20.96
N ASP A 170 -13.17 3.07 21.11
CA ASP A 170 -13.25 1.66 21.55
C ASP A 170 -12.64 0.69 20.54
N ASN A 171 -12.56 1.07 19.26
CA ASN A 171 -12.00 0.22 18.20
C ASN A 171 -10.48 0.34 18.02
N ALA A 172 -9.80 1.07 18.91
CA ALA A 172 -8.33 1.20 18.91
C ALA A 172 -7.60 -0.16 19.03
N SER A 173 -8.25 -1.17 19.64
CA SER A 173 -7.73 -2.53 19.75
C SER A 173 -7.62 -3.25 18.39
N GLY A 174 -8.38 -2.81 17.39
CA GLY A 174 -8.36 -3.36 16.02
C GLY A 174 -7.13 -2.97 15.21
N LEU A 175 -6.30 -2.05 15.71
CA LEU A 175 -5.02 -1.68 15.08
C LEU A 175 -3.96 -2.72 15.41
N SER A 176 -3.18 -3.18 14.42
CA SER A 176 -2.21 -4.28 14.55
C SER A 176 -0.80 -3.92 14.08
N THR A 177 -0.67 -3.04 13.11
CA THR A 177 0.59 -2.75 12.41
C THR A 177 0.91 -1.26 12.44
N ILE A 178 2.17 -0.93 12.67
CA ILE A 178 2.71 0.42 12.59
C ILE A 178 3.69 0.46 11.42
N ILE A 179 3.52 1.39 10.51
CA ILE A 179 4.44 1.65 9.38
C ILE A 179 5.11 2.98 9.65
N CYS A 180 6.42 2.99 9.71
CA CYS A 180 7.20 4.19 9.99
C CYS A 180 8.41 4.32 9.07
N HIS A 181 8.88 5.54 8.88
CA HIS A 181 10.13 5.84 8.22
C HIS A 181 11.34 5.35 9.04
N SER A 182 12.46 5.03 8.39
CA SER A 182 13.69 4.57 9.06
C SER A 182 14.23 5.53 10.12
N ALA A 183 14.06 6.84 9.93
CA ALA A 183 14.44 7.86 10.91
C ALA A 183 13.62 7.72 12.21
N VAL A 184 12.30 7.53 12.11
CA VAL A 184 11.41 7.29 13.25
C VAL A 184 11.78 6.00 13.96
N TYR A 185 12.06 4.93 13.19
CA TYR A 185 12.52 3.66 13.75
C TYR A 185 13.81 3.84 14.57
N ALA A 186 14.79 4.58 14.03
CA ALA A 186 16.03 4.87 14.74
C ALA A 186 15.82 5.66 16.05
N ALA A 187 14.88 6.62 16.07
CA ALA A 187 14.52 7.37 17.27
C ALA A 187 13.88 6.46 18.33
N LEU A 188 12.91 5.61 17.93
CA LEU A 188 12.29 4.63 18.83
C LEU A 188 13.30 3.61 19.36
N GLN A 189 14.29 3.22 18.56
CA GLN A 189 15.37 2.32 18.98
C GLN A 189 16.30 2.99 20.00
N LYS A 190 16.69 4.24 19.77
CA LYS A 190 17.49 5.03 20.74
C LYS A 190 16.79 5.19 22.08
N ALA A 191 15.47 5.37 22.06
CA ALA A 191 14.64 5.45 23.24
C ALA A 191 14.39 4.07 23.92
N SER A 192 14.94 2.98 23.38
CA SER A 192 14.75 1.59 23.88
C SER A 192 13.28 1.17 23.97
N LEU A 193 12.44 1.67 23.09
CA LEU A 193 11.00 1.43 23.08
C LEU A 193 10.58 0.22 22.21
N ILE A 194 11.52 -0.34 21.44
CA ILE A 194 11.26 -1.44 20.52
C ILE A 194 11.48 -2.77 21.23
N SER A 195 10.49 -3.65 21.13
CA SER A 195 10.59 -5.04 21.55
C SER A 195 10.75 -5.96 20.33
N PHE A 196 11.42 -7.09 20.50
CA PHE A 196 11.67 -8.03 19.42
C PHE A 196 10.96 -9.35 19.72
N VAL A 197 10.15 -9.82 18.79
CA VAL A 197 9.60 -11.17 18.83
C VAL A 197 10.64 -12.11 18.22
N ARG A 198 10.96 -13.18 18.97
CA ARG A 198 11.98 -14.18 18.59
C ARG A 198 11.36 -15.52 18.34
N ASP A 199 11.95 -16.27 17.44
CA ASP A 199 11.66 -17.67 17.18
C ASP A 199 12.23 -18.60 18.28
N ALA A 200 11.85 -19.87 18.24
CA ALA A 200 12.37 -20.91 19.13
C ALA A 200 13.91 -21.02 19.10
N ASP A 201 14.53 -20.71 17.97
CA ASP A 201 15.97 -20.64 17.76
C ASP A 201 16.61 -19.30 18.15
N ASN A 202 15.85 -18.43 18.84
CA ASN A 202 16.25 -17.08 19.28
C ASN A 202 16.59 -16.08 18.15
N ASN A 203 16.18 -16.38 16.90
CA ASN A 203 16.28 -15.44 15.80
C ASN A 203 15.18 -14.37 15.88
N ILE A 204 15.50 -13.11 15.53
CA ILE A 204 14.50 -12.03 15.50
C ILE A 204 13.58 -12.26 14.29
N MET A 205 12.28 -12.48 14.54
CA MET A 205 11.27 -12.61 13.51
C MET A 205 10.79 -11.23 13.03
N PHE A 206 10.39 -10.38 13.96
CA PHE A 206 9.95 -9.00 13.66
C PHE A 206 10.07 -8.12 14.92
N SER A 207 10.14 -6.81 14.67
CA SER A 207 10.12 -5.80 15.73
C SER A 207 8.67 -5.44 16.08
N THR A 208 8.42 -5.14 17.35
CA THR A 208 7.14 -4.69 17.85
C THR A 208 7.29 -3.42 18.69
N TYR A 209 6.26 -2.59 18.62
CA TYR A 209 6.13 -1.40 19.44
C TYR A 209 4.72 -1.31 20.02
N LEU A 210 4.59 -1.16 21.33
CA LEU A 210 3.31 -1.21 22.04
C LEU A 210 2.45 -2.44 21.68
N GLY A 211 3.09 -3.60 21.46
CA GLY A 211 2.40 -4.84 21.08
C GLY A 211 1.93 -4.88 19.62
N LYS A 212 2.23 -3.87 18.81
CA LYS A 212 1.92 -3.81 17.37
C LYS A 212 3.15 -4.17 16.54
N ARG A 213 2.95 -4.82 15.40
CA ARG A 213 4.03 -5.13 14.46
C ARG A 213 4.58 -3.82 13.87
N LEU A 214 5.90 -3.64 13.92
CA LEU A 214 6.57 -2.47 13.38
C LEU A 214 7.20 -2.81 12.03
N ILE A 215 6.85 -2.03 11.01
CA ILE A 215 7.38 -2.16 9.65
C ILE A 215 8.06 -0.84 9.29
N VAL A 216 9.28 -0.96 8.75
CA VAL A 216 10.04 0.19 8.28
C VAL A 216 9.89 0.31 6.77
N ASP A 217 9.47 1.49 6.31
CA ASP A 217 9.37 1.82 4.89
C ASP A 217 9.69 3.31 4.67
N ASP A 218 10.73 3.56 3.92
CA ASP A 218 11.17 4.92 3.58
C ASP A 218 10.24 5.61 2.54
N GLY A 219 9.24 4.90 2.03
CA GLY A 219 8.14 5.46 1.24
C GLY A 219 7.10 6.22 2.06
N CYS A 220 7.22 6.24 3.41
CA CYS A 220 6.36 7.06 4.25
C CYS A 220 6.51 8.54 3.89
N ALA A 221 5.37 9.23 3.70
CA ALA A 221 5.39 10.62 3.32
C ALA A 221 6.04 11.49 4.40
N THR A 222 6.83 12.47 3.97
CA THR A 222 7.53 13.42 4.82
C THR A 222 7.16 14.85 4.41
N SER A 223 7.19 15.78 5.38
CA SER A 223 7.01 17.21 5.17
C SER A 223 8.13 17.99 5.83
N GLY A 224 8.30 19.25 5.45
CA GLY A 224 9.37 20.08 5.98
C GLY A 224 10.74 19.87 5.32
N SER A 225 11.77 20.51 5.87
CA SER A 225 13.14 20.40 5.36
C SER A 225 14.19 20.72 6.45
N GLY A 226 15.40 20.21 6.26
CA GLY A 226 16.51 20.45 7.19
C GLY A 226 16.31 19.76 8.53
N SER A 227 16.33 20.49 9.62
CA SER A 227 16.15 19.99 10.99
C SER A 227 14.66 19.92 11.42
N SER A 228 13.74 20.34 10.58
CA SER A 228 12.29 20.36 10.86
C SER A 228 11.56 19.43 9.90
N VAL A 229 12.09 18.21 9.71
CA VAL A 229 11.43 17.18 8.92
C VAL A 229 10.43 16.44 9.80
N GLU A 230 9.21 16.38 9.33
CA GLU A 230 8.10 15.66 9.95
C GLU A 230 7.84 14.38 9.18
N TYR A 231 7.59 13.33 9.91
CA TYR A 231 7.38 11.99 9.37
C TYR A 231 5.95 11.54 9.66
N ARG A 232 5.31 10.97 8.64
CA ARG A 232 4.01 10.33 8.83
C ARG A 232 4.23 8.89 9.23
N THR A 233 3.72 8.55 10.40
CA THR A 233 3.69 7.18 10.93
C THR A 233 2.26 6.67 10.85
N TYR A 234 2.03 5.64 10.04
CA TYR A 234 0.71 5.06 9.84
C TYR A 234 0.51 3.89 10.79
N ILE A 235 -0.65 3.86 11.45
CA ILE A 235 -1.06 2.76 12.31
C ILE A 235 -2.32 2.17 11.69
N VAL A 236 -2.24 0.90 11.28
CA VAL A 236 -3.24 0.26 10.43
C VAL A 236 -3.66 -1.07 11.06
N GLY A 237 -4.94 -1.37 10.96
CA GLY A 237 -5.49 -2.65 11.43
C GLY A 237 -5.49 -3.73 10.36
N ASP A 238 -5.70 -4.96 10.79
CA ASP A 238 -5.80 -6.11 9.89
C ASP A 238 -7.01 -5.95 8.97
N GLY A 239 -6.78 -6.23 7.67
CA GLY A 239 -7.82 -6.14 6.65
C GLY A 239 -8.29 -4.72 6.33
N ALA A 240 -7.54 -3.67 6.71
CA ALA A 240 -7.85 -2.29 6.37
C ALA A 240 -7.81 -2.04 4.86
N PHE A 241 -6.99 -2.80 4.13
CA PHE A 241 -6.95 -2.79 2.68
C PHE A 241 -7.45 -4.10 2.10
N ALA A 242 -8.35 -4.00 1.12
CA ALA A 242 -8.76 -5.12 0.29
C ALA A 242 -7.86 -5.18 -0.94
N TYR A 243 -7.39 -6.39 -1.27
CA TYR A 243 -6.52 -6.64 -2.40
C TYR A 243 -7.08 -7.77 -3.26
N GLY A 244 -6.99 -7.61 -4.57
CA GLY A 244 -7.34 -8.65 -5.52
C GLY A 244 -6.44 -8.58 -6.74
N VAL A 245 -6.13 -9.73 -7.31
CA VAL A 245 -5.33 -9.86 -8.55
C VAL A 245 -6.20 -10.49 -9.61
N GLY A 246 -6.41 -9.76 -10.70
CA GLY A 246 -7.22 -10.21 -11.82
C GLY A 246 -6.45 -11.16 -12.74
N SER A 247 -7.14 -12.18 -13.23
CA SER A 247 -6.65 -12.97 -14.36
C SER A 247 -6.74 -12.16 -15.64
N ILE A 248 -5.68 -12.16 -16.44
CA ILE A 248 -5.60 -11.45 -17.72
C ILE A 248 -5.16 -12.44 -18.78
N ASP A 249 -5.83 -12.39 -19.94
CA ASP A 249 -5.34 -13.07 -21.12
C ASP A 249 -4.00 -12.42 -21.51
N ASN A 250 -2.99 -13.23 -21.77
CA ASN A 250 -1.65 -12.76 -22.13
C ASN A 250 -0.98 -11.84 -21.10
N ALA A 251 -1.00 -12.25 -19.82
CA ALA A 251 -0.33 -11.52 -18.75
C ALA A 251 1.19 -11.39 -19.00
N THR A 252 1.81 -12.42 -19.56
CA THR A 252 3.22 -12.46 -19.91
C THR A 252 3.35 -12.86 -21.37
N GLU A 253 4.04 -12.04 -22.16
CA GLU A 253 4.32 -12.28 -23.56
C GLU A 253 5.81 -12.06 -23.83
N VAL A 254 6.34 -12.83 -24.75
CA VAL A 254 7.69 -12.65 -25.28
C VAL A 254 7.57 -12.30 -26.75
N ASP A 255 8.17 -11.20 -27.14
CA ASP A 255 8.25 -10.76 -28.53
C ASP A 255 9.71 -10.69 -28.96
N ARG A 256 9.96 -10.89 -30.28
CA ARG A 256 11.30 -10.84 -30.86
C ARG A 256 11.33 -9.93 -32.08
N ASP A 257 12.16 -8.89 -31.97
CA ASP A 257 12.50 -8.08 -33.15
C ASP A 257 13.69 -8.74 -33.86
N THR A 258 13.38 -9.52 -34.90
CA THR A 258 14.40 -10.29 -35.65
C THR A 258 15.36 -9.41 -36.46
N LEU A 259 14.96 -8.17 -36.79
CA LEU A 259 15.80 -7.25 -37.55
C LEU A 259 16.85 -6.59 -36.66
N LYS A 260 16.55 -6.45 -35.38
CA LYS A 260 17.47 -5.86 -34.39
C LYS A 260 18.17 -6.92 -33.53
N GLY A 261 17.69 -8.17 -33.55
CA GLY A 261 18.17 -9.22 -32.67
C GLY A 261 17.88 -8.88 -31.21
N GLU A 262 16.65 -8.46 -30.91
CA GLU A 262 16.21 -8.08 -29.58
C GLU A 262 15.07 -9.02 -29.12
N ASP A 263 15.21 -9.58 -27.91
CA ASP A 263 14.12 -10.26 -27.20
C ASP A 263 13.48 -9.31 -26.21
N ILE A 264 12.14 -9.27 -26.18
CA ILE A 264 11.35 -8.36 -25.34
C ILE A 264 10.40 -9.21 -24.48
N LEU A 265 10.52 -9.10 -23.17
CA LEU A 265 9.58 -9.64 -22.20
C LEU A 265 8.57 -8.56 -21.81
N ILE A 266 7.30 -8.80 -22.07
CA ILE A 266 6.21 -7.92 -21.71
C ILE A 266 5.42 -8.57 -20.56
N ASN A 267 5.23 -7.84 -19.48
CA ASN A 267 4.41 -8.32 -18.38
C ASN A 267 3.37 -7.29 -17.98
N ARG A 268 2.13 -7.76 -17.75
CA ARG A 268 0.97 -6.94 -17.40
C ARG A 268 0.33 -7.50 -16.14
N GLN A 269 -0.14 -6.60 -15.29
CA GLN A 269 -0.92 -6.97 -14.10
C GLN A 269 -2.18 -6.11 -13.99
N HIS A 270 -3.29 -6.76 -13.62
CA HIS A 270 -4.49 -6.11 -13.16
C HIS A 270 -4.70 -6.42 -11.69
N PHE A 271 -4.86 -5.39 -10.89
CA PHE A 271 -5.14 -5.56 -9.47
C PHE A 271 -6.06 -4.47 -8.95
N ILE A 272 -6.70 -4.76 -7.83
CA ILE A 272 -7.45 -3.79 -7.04
C ILE A 272 -6.74 -3.68 -5.70
N LEU A 273 -6.55 -2.45 -5.22
CA LEU A 273 -6.04 -2.15 -3.90
C LEU A 273 -6.93 -1.05 -3.33
N HIS A 274 -7.82 -1.43 -2.43
CA HIS A 274 -8.88 -0.55 -1.96
C HIS A 274 -8.84 -0.39 -0.44
N PRO A 275 -8.72 0.84 0.08
CA PRO A 275 -8.87 1.11 1.51
C PRO A 275 -10.34 0.98 1.89
N ARG A 276 -10.66 0.11 2.84
CA ARG A 276 -12.04 -0.14 3.26
C ARG A 276 -12.65 1.06 4.01
N GLY A 277 -13.92 1.30 3.79
CA GLY A 277 -14.65 2.42 4.37
C GLY A 277 -14.50 3.72 3.61
N LEU A 278 -13.87 3.68 2.43
CA LEU A 278 -13.64 4.83 1.58
C LEU A 278 -14.19 4.59 0.17
N LYS A 279 -14.51 5.67 -0.51
CA LYS A 279 -15.00 5.67 -1.89
C LYS A 279 -14.04 6.50 -2.74
N PHE A 280 -13.58 5.94 -3.85
CA PHE A 280 -12.85 6.72 -4.84
C PHE A 280 -13.84 7.54 -5.67
N ALA A 281 -13.74 8.86 -5.61
CA ALA A 281 -14.60 9.81 -6.32
C ALA A 281 -13.83 10.58 -7.40
N GLY A 282 -12.51 10.37 -7.52
CA GLY A 282 -11.65 11.06 -8.47
C GLY A 282 -11.91 10.68 -9.93
N ALA A 283 -11.56 11.55 -10.83
CA ALA A 283 -11.58 11.28 -12.25
C ALA A 283 -10.36 10.46 -12.66
N VAL A 284 -10.59 9.34 -13.34
CA VAL A 284 -9.53 8.53 -13.94
C VAL A 284 -9.30 9.01 -15.36
N ALA A 285 -8.20 9.74 -15.60
CA ALA A 285 -7.89 10.31 -16.91
C ALA A 285 -7.61 9.24 -17.98
N GLY A 286 -7.00 8.13 -17.60
CA GLY A 286 -6.67 7.02 -18.49
C GLY A 286 -7.62 5.82 -18.40
N ALA A 287 -7.12 4.68 -18.80
CA ALA A 287 -7.79 3.39 -18.60
C ALA A 287 -7.71 2.91 -17.13
N SER A 288 -6.72 3.38 -16.40
CA SER A 288 -6.42 3.05 -15.00
C SER A 288 -5.89 4.29 -14.31
N PRO A 289 -6.16 4.50 -13.01
CA PRO A 289 -5.64 5.64 -12.30
C PRO A 289 -4.11 5.58 -12.21
N THR A 290 -3.48 6.74 -12.23
CA THR A 290 -2.05 6.90 -11.94
C THR A 290 -1.82 6.89 -10.41
N ASP A 291 -0.57 6.70 -9.99
CA ASP A 291 -0.23 6.78 -8.56
C ASP A 291 -0.43 8.20 -8.00
N GLY A 292 -0.34 9.25 -8.85
CA GLY A 292 -0.66 10.61 -8.47
C GLY A 292 -2.15 10.85 -8.25
N GLU A 293 -3.03 10.29 -9.09
CA GLU A 293 -4.49 10.41 -8.93
C GLU A 293 -4.97 9.70 -7.65
N VAL A 294 -4.47 8.51 -7.34
CA VAL A 294 -4.84 7.82 -6.09
C VAL A 294 -4.17 8.42 -4.84
N GLY A 295 -3.06 9.12 -5.03
CA GLY A 295 -2.37 9.89 -3.98
C GLY A 295 -2.99 11.26 -3.71
N ALA A 296 -4.00 11.68 -4.50
CA ALA A 296 -4.73 12.91 -4.28
C ALA A 296 -5.83 12.70 -3.22
N GLY A 297 -5.65 13.28 -2.03
CA GLY A 297 -6.59 13.10 -0.91
C GLY A 297 -8.01 13.56 -1.21
N ALA A 298 -8.17 14.57 -2.07
CA ALA A 298 -9.48 15.10 -2.50
C ALA A 298 -10.30 14.11 -3.35
N ASP A 299 -9.64 13.11 -3.94
CA ASP A 299 -10.30 12.10 -4.78
C ASP A 299 -10.90 10.93 -3.98
N TRP A 300 -10.72 10.96 -2.66
CA TRP A 300 -11.31 9.98 -1.76
C TRP A 300 -12.41 10.61 -0.91
N THR A 301 -13.46 9.85 -0.64
CA THR A 301 -14.55 10.27 0.25
C THR A 301 -14.78 9.17 1.29
N LYS A 302 -14.97 9.55 2.54
CA LYS A 302 -15.30 8.64 3.62
C LYS A 302 -16.76 8.22 3.51
N VAL A 303 -17.02 6.92 3.67
CA VAL A 303 -18.37 6.35 3.63
C VAL A 303 -18.72 5.55 4.89
N TRP A 304 -17.73 5.01 5.61
CA TRP A 304 -17.96 4.37 6.91
C TRP A 304 -17.82 5.38 8.05
N ASP A 305 -18.37 5.02 9.21
CA ASP A 305 -18.13 5.73 10.45
C ASP A 305 -16.66 5.72 10.84
N ASP A 306 -16.19 6.79 11.48
CA ASP A 306 -14.79 6.96 11.84
C ASP A 306 -14.20 5.77 12.60
N GLN A 307 -14.94 5.22 13.56
CA GLN A 307 -14.47 4.12 14.37
C GLN A 307 -14.29 2.80 13.60
N ASN A 308 -14.94 2.65 12.45
CA ASN A 308 -14.88 1.44 11.63
C ASN A 308 -13.72 1.47 10.62
N ILE A 309 -13.14 2.65 10.37
CA ILE A 309 -11.97 2.81 9.48
C ILE A 309 -10.70 2.56 10.28
N LYS A 310 -10.14 1.36 10.16
CA LYS A 310 -9.00 0.88 10.96
C LYS A 310 -7.66 1.46 10.51
N MET A 311 -7.58 2.78 10.38
CA MET A 311 -6.38 3.47 9.93
C MET A 311 -6.26 4.81 10.64
N VAL A 312 -5.11 5.10 11.25
CA VAL A 312 -4.78 6.41 11.84
C VAL A 312 -3.36 6.81 11.50
N CYS A 313 -3.06 8.09 11.55
CA CYS A 313 -1.74 8.62 11.24
C CYS A 313 -1.27 9.58 12.33
N LEU A 314 -0.01 9.47 12.70
CA LEU A 314 0.71 10.43 13.53
C LEU A 314 1.69 11.21 12.65
N ILE A 315 1.65 12.52 12.72
CA ILE A 315 2.65 13.42 12.13
C ILE A 315 3.50 13.95 13.26
N ALA A 316 4.79 13.65 13.25
CA ALA A 316 5.73 14.07 14.29
C ALA A 316 7.16 14.18 13.76
N GLY A 317 7.99 14.95 14.45
CA GLY A 317 9.44 15.04 14.24
C GLY A 317 10.22 13.87 14.87
N VAL A 318 11.57 13.87 14.72
CA VAL A 318 12.53 12.93 15.34
C VAL A 318 13.82 13.65 15.74
#